data_4af9a908a14c3627bb354ba5a218c4be
#
_entry.id   4af9a908a14c3627bb354ba5a218c4be
#
_cell.length_a   1.000
_cell.length_b   1.000
_cell.length_c   1.000
_cell.angle_alpha   90.00
_cell.angle_beta   90.00
_cell.angle_gamma   90.00
#
_symmetry.space_group_name_H-M   'P 1'
#
loop_
_entity.id
_entity.type
_entity.pdbx_description
1 polymer ?
#
loop_
_entity_poly.entity_id
_entity_poly.type
_entity_poly.pdbx_seq_one_letter_code
_entity_poly.pdbx_strand_id
1 'polypeptide(L)'
;MADATPPAAPTEEELLKQWQDMAADQNPVAAAPADGTGQRVLDQDEIDSLLGNDKSDQKDGLDAGIRALLDSNVISYERLPTLSLIFDRFERLLSSSLRQFTADNVDITLDNMTSVRFNEYLNTIPLPAGLVVVNAVGLEGFILMVYESRLIYAVVDVLLGGRKAKPAKIEGRQFTTIERGMIENLSTIVLQNLGEAFSPVAPLEFVYERMETNPRFTAITREENACILVSVRLTIEGREGLIYFCMPYATLEPIREQLLQQSMGEKFGHDNIWENHMAATLYKSHVKIKAVLAE
;
A
#
# COMPACT_ATOMS: atom_id res chain seq x y z
N MET A 1 -42.78 -84.64 1.07
CA MET A 1 -41.72 -84.04 0.26
C MET A 1 -42.11 -82.58 0.06
N ALA A 2 -41.64 -81.66 0.86
CA ALA A 2 -41.85 -80.22 0.77
C ALA A 2 -40.46 -79.61 0.61
N ASP A 3 -40.33 -78.99 -0.51
CA ASP A 3 -39.11 -78.31 -0.96
C ASP A 3 -39.05 -76.92 -0.28
N ALA A 4 -38.03 -76.66 0.49
CA ALA A 4 -37.81 -75.40 1.19
C ALA A 4 -36.69 -74.70 0.47
N THR A 5 -37.06 -73.71 -0.36
CA THR A 5 -36.14 -72.78 -0.98
C THR A 5 -35.68 -71.76 0.06
N PRO A 6 -34.37 -71.43 0.18
CA PRO A 6 -33.90 -70.45 1.13
C PRO A 6 -34.24 -69.01 0.65
N PRO A 7 -34.49 -68.07 1.59
CA PRO A 7 -34.87 -66.72 1.23
C PRO A 7 -33.70 -65.99 0.56
N ALA A 8 -34.02 -65.20 -0.50
CA ALA A 8 -33.09 -64.39 -1.27
C ALA A 8 -32.50 -63.30 -0.38
N ALA A 9 -31.20 -63.04 -0.56
CA ALA A 9 -30.52 -61.96 0.11
C ALA A 9 -31.12 -60.57 -0.31
N PRO A 10 -31.24 -59.63 0.64
CA PRO A 10 -31.82 -58.32 0.36
C PRO A 10 -30.95 -57.56 -0.67
N THR A 11 -31.63 -56.90 -1.59
CA THR A 11 -30.98 -56.09 -2.64
C THR A 11 -30.33 -54.84 -2.02
N GLU A 12 -29.32 -54.32 -2.68
CA GLU A 12 -28.59 -53.09 -2.21
C GLU A 12 -29.54 -51.91 -1.96
N GLU A 13 -30.63 -51.80 -2.71
CA GLU A 13 -31.68 -50.77 -2.54
C GLU A 13 -32.49 -50.95 -1.22
N GLU A 14 -32.74 -52.17 -0.78
CA GLU A 14 -33.41 -52.44 0.49
C GLU A 14 -32.50 -52.18 1.68
N LEU A 15 -31.20 -52.44 1.56
CA LEU A 15 -30.22 -52.10 2.57
C LEU A 15 -30.08 -50.57 2.71
N LEU A 16 -30.09 -49.81 1.61
CA LEU A 16 -30.02 -48.37 1.64
C LEU A 16 -31.24 -47.74 2.29
N LYS A 17 -32.45 -48.29 2.04
CA LYS A 17 -33.67 -47.82 2.72
C LYS A 17 -33.64 -48.08 4.22
N GLN A 18 -33.15 -49.25 4.61
CA GLN A 18 -33.00 -49.62 6.03
C GLN A 18 -32.03 -48.77 6.79
N TRP A 19 -30.94 -48.28 6.11
CA TRP A 19 -30.01 -47.32 6.68
C TRP A 19 -30.61 -45.91 6.77
N GLN A 20 -31.46 -45.51 5.83
CA GLN A 20 -32.14 -44.22 5.88
C GLN A 20 -33.20 -44.17 7.00
N ASP A 21 -33.97 -45.24 7.20
CA ASP A 21 -34.95 -45.31 8.28
C ASP A 21 -34.30 -45.39 9.68
N MET A 22 -33.13 -46.02 9.83
CA MET A 22 -32.38 -46.02 11.08
C MET A 22 -31.74 -44.65 11.40
N ALA A 23 -31.38 -43.85 10.37
CA ALA A 23 -30.88 -42.52 10.54
C ALA A 23 -31.95 -41.49 10.94
N ALA A 24 -33.20 -41.75 10.56
CA ALA A 24 -34.32 -40.88 10.89
C ALA A 24 -34.84 -41.00 12.33
N ASP A 25 -34.55 -42.16 13.01
CA ASP A 25 -35.10 -42.43 14.34
C ASP A 25 -34.15 -42.02 15.50
N GLN A 26 -33.01 -41.36 15.22
CA GLN A 26 -32.08 -40.88 16.24
C GLN A 26 -32.11 -39.35 16.47
N ASN A 27 -33.28 -38.74 16.36
CA ASN A 27 -33.40 -37.31 16.74
C ASN A 27 -34.43 -37.16 17.88
N PRO A 28 -33.98 -37.13 19.14
CA PRO A 28 -34.84 -36.66 20.24
C PRO A 28 -34.67 -35.17 20.43
N VAL A 29 -35.76 -34.44 20.14
CA VAL A 29 -36.02 -33.10 20.61
C VAL A 29 -36.00 -33.02 22.12
N ALA A 30 -35.36 -32.06 22.75
CA ALA A 30 -35.89 -31.27 23.86
C ALA A 30 -34.94 -30.23 24.41
N ALA A 31 -35.34 -28.96 24.25
CA ALA A 31 -35.45 -27.93 25.31
C ALA A 31 -34.23 -27.54 26.13
N ALA A 32 -33.94 -26.25 26.02
CA ALA A 32 -33.06 -25.32 26.79
C ALA A 32 -33.28 -25.39 28.33
N PRO A 33 -32.51 -24.70 29.21
CA PRO A 33 -31.66 -23.53 28.99
C PRO A 33 -30.36 -23.47 29.82
N ALA A 34 -29.53 -22.49 29.47
CA ALA A 34 -28.62 -21.67 30.33
C ALA A 34 -27.25 -22.19 30.76
N ASP A 35 -26.31 -21.39 30.38
CA ASP A 35 -25.10 -20.98 31.11
C ASP A 35 -23.79 -21.76 30.90
N GLY A 36 -22.78 -21.03 30.45
CA GLY A 36 -21.37 -21.25 30.76
C GLY A 36 -20.52 -21.91 29.67
N THR A 37 -19.73 -21.06 28.97
CA THR A 37 -18.41 -21.43 28.37
C THR A 37 -18.29 -22.80 27.70
N GLY A 38 -18.86 -22.96 26.54
CA GLY A 38 -18.66 -24.09 25.65
C GLY A 38 -18.20 -23.66 24.28
N GLN A 39 -17.05 -24.16 23.85
CA GLN A 39 -16.61 -24.06 22.47
C GLN A 39 -17.77 -24.43 21.55
N ARG A 40 -18.24 -23.44 20.80
CA ARG A 40 -19.27 -23.64 19.79
C ARG A 40 -18.65 -24.45 18.66
N VAL A 41 -18.95 -25.74 18.64
CA VAL A 41 -18.60 -26.58 17.51
C VAL A 41 -19.47 -26.12 16.36
N LEU A 42 -18.84 -25.56 15.33
CA LEU A 42 -19.52 -25.13 14.11
C LEU A 42 -20.14 -26.36 13.43
N ASP A 43 -21.40 -26.26 13.02
CA ASP A 43 -22.04 -27.28 12.23
C ASP A 43 -21.38 -27.41 10.85
N GLN A 44 -21.43 -28.63 10.27
CA GLN A 44 -20.81 -28.90 8.97
C GLN A 44 -21.36 -27.97 7.87
N ASP A 45 -22.62 -27.59 7.94
CA ASP A 45 -23.25 -26.65 7.01
C ASP A 45 -22.75 -25.21 7.21
N GLU A 46 -22.39 -24.81 8.44
CA GLU A 46 -21.74 -23.51 8.70
C GLU A 46 -20.30 -23.50 8.20
N ILE A 47 -19.60 -24.62 8.33
CA ILE A 47 -18.25 -24.80 7.79
C ILE A 47 -18.26 -24.78 6.26
N ASP A 48 -19.21 -25.47 5.63
CA ASP A 48 -19.38 -25.51 4.18
C ASP A 48 -19.82 -24.14 3.61
N SER A 49 -20.64 -23.40 4.35
CA SER A 49 -21.02 -22.01 3.99
C SER A 49 -19.84 -21.03 4.12
N LEU A 50 -19.01 -21.17 5.16
CA LEU A 50 -17.80 -20.37 5.34
C LEU A 50 -16.69 -20.69 4.33
N LEU A 51 -16.68 -21.94 3.82
CA LEU A 51 -15.76 -22.38 2.77
C LEU A 51 -16.31 -22.10 1.35
N GLY A 52 -17.49 -21.49 1.23
CA GLY A 52 -18.09 -21.12 -0.06
C GLY A 52 -18.57 -22.34 -0.87
N ASN A 53 -18.84 -23.48 -0.21
CA ASN A 53 -19.25 -24.71 -0.87
C ASN A 53 -20.78 -24.80 -0.98
N ASP A 54 -21.40 -23.82 -1.65
CA ASP A 54 -22.81 -23.96 -2.07
C ASP A 54 -22.89 -25.03 -3.17
N LYS A 55 -23.76 -26.02 -2.95
CA LYS A 55 -23.94 -27.23 -3.75
C LYS A 55 -24.49 -27.00 -5.16
N SER A 56 -23.83 -26.16 -5.95
CA SER A 56 -24.06 -26.08 -7.40
C SER A 56 -22.72 -25.92 -8.12
N ASP A 57 -22.27 -27.03 -8.70
CA ASP A 57 -21.08 -27.20 -9.54
C ASP A 57 -19.79 -27.67 -8.81
N GLN A 58 -19.69 -28.99 -8.72
CA GLN A 58 -18.70 -29.75 -7.93
C GLN A 58 -17.25 -29.77 -8.47
N LYS A 59 -16.84 -28.93 -9.39
CA LYS A 59 -15.45 -28.87 -9.85
C LYS A 59 -14.78 -27.49 -9.75
N ASP A 60 -15.54 -26.40 -9.74
CA ASP A 60 -14.98 -25.05 -9.68
C ASP A 60 -14.92 -24.47 -8.26
N GLY A 61 -15.62 -25.07 -7.29
CA GLY A 61 -15.76 -24.55 -5.93
C GLY A 61 -14.48 -24.64 -5.07
N LEU A 62 -13.69 -25.69 -5.21
CA LEU A 62 -12.43 -25.86 -4.48
C LEU A 62 -11.36 -24.88 -4.97
N ASP A 63 -11.32 -24.68 -6.29
CA ASP A 63 -10.42 -23.68 -6.90
C ASP A 63 -10.85 -22.26 -6.58
N ALA A 64 -12.15 -21.97 -6.48
CA ALA A 64 -12.66 -20.68 -6.09
C ALA A 64 -12.41 -20.36 -4.61
N GLY A 65 -12.57 -21.34 -3.71
CA GLY A 65 -12.26 -21.19 -2.28
C GLY A 65 -10.76 -21.01 -2.02
N ILE A 66 -9.92 -21.80 -2.70
CA ILE A 66 -8.46 -21.67 -2.62
C ILE A 66 -7.99 -20.38 -3.28
N ARG A 67 -8.58 -19.98 -4.40
CA ARG A 67 -8.33 -18.66 -5.02
C ARG A 67 -8.80 -17.52 -4.13
N ALA A 68 -9.98 -17.60 -3.52
CA ALA A 68 -10.43 -16.62 -2.54
C ALA A 68 -9.53 -16.57 -1.29
N LEU A 69 -8.95 -17.69 -0.85
CA LEU A 69 -7.92 -17.72 0.20
C LEU A 69 -6.56 -17.23 -0.29
N LEU A 70 -6.20 -17.45 -1.54
CA LEU A 70 -4.99 -16.92 -2.15
C LEU A 70 -5.16 -15.43 -2.50
N ASP A 71 -6.36 -15.01 -2.88
CA ASP A 71 -6.72 -13.61 -3.12
C ASP A 71 -7.01 -12.87 -1.80
N SER A 72 -7.54 -13.54 -0.78
CA SER A 72 -7.64 -13.06 0.60
C SER A 72 -6.33 -13.19 1.38
N ASN A 73 -5.26 -13.69 0.81
CA ASN A 73 -3.94 -13.23 1.14
C ASN A 73 -3.89 -11.73 0.80
N VAL A 74 -4.81 -10.98 1.39
CA VAL A 74 -4.62 -9.60 1.80
C VAL A 74 -3.35 -9.66 2.59
N ILE A 75 -2.27 -9.48 1.86
CA ILE A 75 -0.97 -9.36 2.40
C ILE A 75 -1.17 -8.24 3.42
N SER A 76 -1.29 -8.63 4.68
CA SER A 76 -1.31 -7.69 5.80
C SER A 76 0.09 -7.10 5.82
N TYR A 77 0.34 -6.22 4.82
CA TYR A 77 1.60 -5.52 4.74
C TYR A 77 1.71 -4.68 5.99
N GLU A 78 2.79 -4.89 6.65
CA GLU A 78 3.20 -4.16 7.82
C GLU A 78 3.07 -2.66 7.54
N ARG A 79 2.25 -1.98 8.33
CA ARG A 79 2.12 -0.53 8.21
C ARG A 79 3.46 0.10 8.59
N LEU A 80 3.94 1.00 7.77
CA LEU A 80 5.18 1.74 8.01
C LEU A 80 4.82 3.14 8.56
N PRO A 81 4.68 3.31 9.88
CA PRO A 81 4.20 4.57 10.46
C PRO A 81 5.14 5.74 10.18
N THR A 82 6.45 5.49 10.16
CA THR A 82 7.44 6.51 9.86
C THR A 82 7.33 7.02 8.41
N LEU A 83 6.88 6.19 7.48
CA LEU A 83 6.66 6.61 6.10
C LEU A 83 5.57 7.71 6.00
N SER A 84 4.52 7.62 6.81
CA SER A 84 3.51 8.69 6.87
C SER A 84 4.11 10.01 7.34
N LEU A 85 4.98 9.99 8.37
CA LEU A 85 5.67 11.19 8.86
C LEU A 85 6.63 11.78 7.81
N ILE A 86 7.28 10.93 7.02
CA ILE A 86 8.13 11.38 5.90
C ILE A 86 7.28 12.09 4.86
N PHE A 87 6.11 11.56 4.49
CA PHE A 87 5.23 12.20 3.52
C PHE A 87 4.57 13.47 4.06
N ASP A 88 4.28 13.58 5.35
CA ASP A 88 3.84 14.83 5.99
C ASP A 88 4.92 15.92 5.91
N ARG A 89 6.19 15.54 6.06
CA ARG A 89 7.32 16.44 5.86
C ARG A 89 7.50 16.80 4.38
N PHE A 90 7.41 15.83 3.50
CA PHE A 90 7.48 16.00 2.06
C PHE A 90 6.42 17.00 1.54
N GLU A 91 5.18 16.90 2.03
CA GLU A 91 4.09 17.82 1.71
C GLU A 91 4.49 19.28 1.97
N ARG A 92 5.06 19.56 3.15
CA ARG A 92 5.49 20.92 3.52
C ARG A 92 6.64 21.42 2.66
N LEU A 93 7.67 20.59 2.41
CA LEU A 93 8.83 20.94 1.60
C LEU A 93 8.41 21.17 0.15
N LEU A 94 7.64 20.27 -0.42
CA LEU A 94 7.18 20.33 -1.79
C LEU A 94 6.26 21.53 -2.03
N SER A 95 5.36 21.86 -1.09
CA SER A 95 4.48 23.03 -1.16
C SER A 95 5.30 24.32 -1.31
N SER A 96 6.37 24.46 -0.53
CA SER A 96 7.27 25.62 -0.63
C SER A 96 8.00 25.68 -1.98
N SER A 97 8.55 24.55 -2.42
CA SER A 97 9.31 24.47 -3.68
C SER A 97 8.43 24.68 -4.90
N LEU A 98 7.21 24.12 -4.92
CA LEU A 98 6.30 24.31 -6.04
C LEU A 98 5.73 25.71 -6.12
N ARG A 99 5.46 26.39 -5.00
CA ARG A 99 5.09 27.82 -5.01
C ARG A 99 6.16 28.68 -5.65
N GLN A 100 7.43 28.38 -5.40
CA GLN A 100 8.54 29.07 -6.04
C GLN A 100 8.64 28.76 -7.54
N PHE A 101 8.39 27.49 -7.91
CA PHE A 101 8.48 27.03 -9.30
C PHE A 101 7.35 27.57 -10.18
N THR A 102 6.11 27.57 -9.67
CA THR A 102 4.92 28.02 -10.43
C THR A 102 4.66 29.50 -10.28
N ALA A 103 5.26 30.15 -9.26
CA ALA A 103 4.95 31.51 -8.81
C ALA A 103 3.48 31.71 -8.41
N ASP A 104 2.76 30.64 -8.12
CA ASP A 104 1.35 30.60 -7.76
C ASP A 104 1.12 29.88 -6.43
N ASN A 105 -0.10 29.97 -5.90
CA ASN A 105 -0.46 29.24 -4.70
C ASN A 105 -0.68 27.75 -5.01
N VAL A 106 0.11 26.91 -4.35
CA VAL A 106 0.03 25.46 -4.48
C VAL A 106 -0.27 24.86 -3.11
N ASP A 107 -1.35 24.11 -3.03
CA ASP A 107 -1.71 23.34 -1.87
C ASP A 107 -1.49 21.85 -2.17
N ILE A 108 -0.84 21.16 -1.24
CA ILE A 108 -0.50 19.75 -1.35
C ILE A 108 -1.07 19.03 -0.15
N THR A 109 -1.66 17.88 -0.36
CA THR A 109 -2.20 17.04 0.70
C THR A 109 -1.94 15.57 0.41
N LEU A 110 -1.57 14.83 1.44
CA LEU A 110 -1.51 13.38 1.38
C LEU A 110 -2.93 12.83 1.35
N ASP A 111 -3.30 12.15 0.25
CA ASP A 111 -4.66 11.63 0.05
C ASP A 111 -4.80 10.25 0.68
N ASN A 112 -3.96 9.31 0.30
CA ASN A 112 -4.03 7.93 0.77
C ASN A 112 -2.66 7.21 0.69
N MET A 113 -2.51 6.20 1.54
CA MET A 113 -1.37 5.29 1.53
C MET A 113 -1.88 3.86 1.67
N THR A 114 -1.71 3.05 0.64
CA THR A 114 -2.21 1.68 0.56
C THR A 114 -1.14 0.72 0.06
N SER A 115 -1.30 -0.55 0.39
CA SER A 115 -0.48 -1.61 -0.18
C SER A 115 -1.24 -2.28 -1.32
N VAL A 116 -0.58 -2.42 -2.45
CA VAL A 116 -1.15 -2.98 -3.67
C VAL A 116 -0.14 -3.92 -4.34
N ARG A 117 -0.60 -4.84 -5.16
CA ARG A 117 0.28 -5.59 -6.07
C ARG A 117 0.66 -4.72 -7.25
N PHE A 118 1.91 -4.82 -7.68
CA PHE A 118 2.42 -3.98 -8.78
C PHE A 118 1.60 -4.11 -10.06
N ASN A 119 1.25 -5.35 -10.45
CA ASN A 119 0.44 -5.61 -11.64
C ASN A 119 -0.98 -5.00 -11.53
N GLU A 120 -1.62 -5.15 -10.38
CA GLU A 120 -2.95 -4.56 -10.14
C GLU A 120 -2.90 -3.04 -10.30
N TYR A 121 -1.89 -2.40 -9.71
CA TYR A 121 -1.71 -0.96 -9.84
C TYR A 121 -1.48 -0.53 -11.30
N LEU A 122 -0.60 -1.21 -12.05
CA LEU A 122 -0.35 -0.87 -13.45
C LEU A 122 -1.62 -0.91 -14.30
N ASN A 123 -2.53 -1.84 -14.02
CA ASN A 123 -3.79 -1.97 -14.74
C ASN A 123 -4.83 -0.91 -14.35
N THR A 124 -4.69 -0.26 -13.19
CA THR A 124 -5.59 0.80 -12.73
C THR A 124 -5.19 2.19 -13.18
N ILE A 125 -3.98 2.38 -13.73
CA ILE A 125 -3.49 3.69 -14.15
C ILE A 125 -4.32 4.24 -15.32
N PRO A 126 -5.01 5.40 -15.15
CA PRO A 126 -5.78 6.02 -16.23
C PRO A 126 -4.82 6.60 -17.28
N LEU A 127 -4.97 6.18 -18.52
CA LEU A 127 -4.15 6.69 -19.62
C LEU A 127 -4.83 7.89 -20.31
N PRO A 128 -4.06 8.86 -20.81
CA PRO A 128 -2.60 8.98 -20.75
C PRO A 128 -2.10 9.41 -19.36
N ALA A 129 -0.96 8.88 -18.94
CA ALA A 129 -0.29 9.24 -17.70
C ALA A 129 1.21 9.45 -17.94
N GLY A 130 1.84 10.27 -17.12
CA GLY A 130 3.29 10.41 -17.10
C GLY A 130 3.89 9.43 -16.11
N LEU A 131 4.59 8.42 -16.59
CA LEU A 131 5.19 7.35 -15.80
C LEU A 131 6.69 7.61 -15.70
N VAL A 132 7.13 8.05 -14.53
CA VAL A 132 8.54 8.37 -14.29
C VAL A 132 9.19 7.27 -13.48
N VAL A 133 10.19 6.64 -14.06
CA VAL A 133 11.04 5.68 -13.38
C VAL A 133 12.12 6.43 -12.63
N VAL A 134 12.24 6.17 -11.35
CA VAL A 134 13.13 6.85 -10.42
C VAL A 134 14.10 5.85 -9.84
N ASN A 135 15.38 6.17 -9.91
CA ASN A 135 16.42 5.40 -9.24
C ASN A 135 16.62 5.94 -7.81
N ALA A 136 16.49 5.06 -6.83
CA ALA A 136 16.72 5.41 -5.43
C ALA A 136 18.18 5.06 -5.07
N VAL A 137 19.07 6.04 -5.16
CA VAL A 137 20.49 5.88 -4.82
C VAL A 137 20.61 5.65 -3.30
N GLY A 138 21.27 4.57 -2.93
CA GLY A 138 21.33 4.11 -1.53
C GLY A 138 20.34 3.00 -1.18
N LEU A 139 19.42 2.68 -2.09
CA LEU A 139 18.52 1.53 -2.03
C LEU A 139 18.77 0.64 -3.26
N GLU A 140 18.44 -0.64 -3.13
CA GLU A 140 18.51 -1.57 -4.26
C GLU A 140 17.17 -1.59 -4.99
N GLY A 141 17.04 -0.75 -6.04
CA GLY A 141 15.84 -0.78 -6.88
C GLY A 141 15.33 0.57 -7.35
N PHE A 142 14.18 0.51 -8.00
CA PHE A 142 13.52 1.66 -8.60
C PHE A 142 12.17 1.93 -7.91
N ILE A 143 11.73 3.17 -8.02
CA ILE A 143 10.41 3.63 -7.63
C ILE A 143 9.68 4.13 -8.89
N LEU A 144 8.38 3.92 -8.98
CA LEU A 144 7.56 4.47 -10.05
C LEU A 144 6.77 5.66 -9.52
N MET A 145 7.00 6.82 -10.13
CA MET A 145 6.21 8.02 -9.88
C MET A 145 5.27 8.23 -11.06
N VAL A 146 3.98 8.41 -10.78
CA VAL A 146 2.94 8.52 -11.81
C VAL A 146 2.23 9.84 -11.68
N TYR A 147 2.23 10.62 -12.75
CA TYR A 147 1.49 11.87 -12.88
C TYR A 147 0.18 11.66 -13.62
N GLU A 148 -0.91 12.06 -13.01
CA GLU A 148 -2.21 12.11 -13.70
C GLU A 148 -2.19 13.17 -14.80
N SER A 149 -2.82 12.89 -15.93
CA SER A 149 -2.90 13.85 -17.07
C SER A 149 -3.44 15.20 -16.67
N ARG A 150 -4.42 15.24 -15.75
CA ARG A 150 -5.01 16.49 -15.26
C ARG A 150 -3.97 17.39 -14.63
N LEU A 151 -3.08 16.79 -13.81
CA LEU A 151 -1.99 17.52 -13.17
C LEU A 151 -1.01 18.03 -14.20
N ILE A 152 -0.61 17.18 -15.15
CA ILE A 152 0.33 17.57 -16.20
C ILE A 152 -0.19 18.78 -16.97
N TYR A 153 -1.43 18.73 -17.46
CA TYR A 153 -2.00 19.86 -18.18
C TYR A 153 -2.22 21.09 -17.30
N ALA A 154 -2.54 20.92 -16.01
CA ALA A 154 -2.65 22.03 -15.07
C ALA A 154 -1.30 22.74 -14.89
N VAL A 155 -0.22 21.97 -14.65
CA VAL A 155 1.14 22.52 -14.50
C VAL A 155 1.61 23.20 -15.78
N VAL A 156 1.42 22.55 -16.94
CA VAL A 156 1.79 23.12 -18.24
C VAL A 156 1.07 24.44 -18.50
N ASP A 157 -0.24 24.48 -18.24
CA ASP A 157 -1.05 25.69 -18.47
C ASP A 157 -0.61 26.83 -17.53
N VAL A 158 -0.33 26.56 -16.27
CA VAL A 158 0.17 27.55 -15.31
C VAL A 158 1.55 28.07 -15.73
N LEU A 159 2.48 27.20 -16.10
CA LEU A 159 3.82 27.59 -16.54
C LEU A 159 3.81 28.40 -17.84
N LEU A 160 2.81 28.19 -18.69
CA LEU A 160 2.59 28.99 -19.91
C LEU A 160 1.79 30.28 -19.66
N GLY A 161 1.45 30.57 -18.40
CA GLY A 161 0.76 31.83 -18.01
C GLY A 161 -0.76 31.76 -18.06
N GLY A 162 -1.34 30.58 -18.13
CA GLY A 162 -2.79 30.37 -18.11
C GLY A 162 -3.38 30.57 -16.71
N ARG A 163 -3.98 31.77 -16.46
CA ARG A 163 -4.53 32.18 -15.15
C ARG A 163 -6.01 31.85 -14.94
N LYS A 164 -6.69 31.21 -15.87
CA LYS A 164 -8.12 30.88 -15.74
C LYS A 164 -8.30 29.41 -15.59
N ALA A 165 -8.91 28.98 -14.48
CA ALA A 165 -9.30 27.60 -14.22
C ALA A 165 -10.34 27.12 -15.25
N LYS A 166 -9.91 26.83 -16.47
CA LYS A 166 -10.70 26.05 -17.41
C LYS A 166 -10.31 24.59 -17.21
N PRO A 167 -11.29 23.67 -17.09
CA PRO A 167 -10.96 22.24 -17.03
C PRO A 167 -10.12 21.89 -18.27
N ALA A 168 -8.92 21.38 -18.04
CA ALA A 168 -8.08 20.90 -19.14
C ALA A 168 -8.84 19.81 -19.88
N LYS A 169 -9.05 19.99 -21.19
CA LYS A 169 -9.57 18.90 -22.02
C LYS A 169 -8.50 17.81 -22.05
N ILE A 170 -8.79 16.69 -21.43
CA ILE A 170 -7.94 15.51 -21.50
C ILE A 170 -8.10 14.97 -22.92
N GLU A 171 -7.19 15.36 -23.79
CA GLU A 171 -7.05 14.77 -25.10
C GLU A 171 -6.26 13.48 -24.91
N GLY A 172 -6.78 12.33 -25.33
CA GLY A 172 -6.11 11.03 -25.23
C GLY A 172 -4.84 10.90 -26.11
N ARG A 173 -4.13 12.02 -26.34
CA ARG A 173 -2.91 12.10 -27.15
C ARG A 173 -1.65 11.89 -26.30
N GLN A 174 -0.59 11.51 -26.95
CA GLN A 174 0.73 11.46 -26.31
C GLN A 174 1.23 12.86 -25.94
N PHE A 175 2.04 12.94 -24.89
CA PHE A 175 2.65 14.19 -24.43
C PHE A 175 3.68 14.68 -25.47
N THR A 176 3.65 15.99 -25.73
CA THR A 176 4.61 16.66 -26.60
C THR A 176 5.99 16.73 -25.92
N THR A 177 7.03 17.05 -26.70
CA THR A 177 8.39 17.24 -26.19
C THR A 177 8.47 18.34 -25.13
N ILE A 178 7.69 19.41 -25.31
CA ILE A 178 7.63 20.54 -24.35
C ILE A 178 7.01 20.06 -23.03
N GLU A 179 5.87 19.38 -23.10
CA GLU A 179 5.19 18.83 -21.93
C GLU A 179 6.11 17.83 -21.18
N ARG A 180 6.83 16.98 -21.90
CA ARG A 180 7.82 16.05 -21.29
C ARG A 180 8.94 16.79 -20.57
N GLY A 181 9.52 17.84 -21.18
CA GLY A 181 10.55 18.65 -20.53
C GLY A 181 10.05 19.35 -19.27
N MET A 182 8.79 19.82 -19.26
CA MET A 182 8.18 20.41 -18.06
C MET A 182 7.97 19.38 -16.96
N ILE A 183 7.54 18.15 -17.31
CA ILE A 183 7.37 17.04 -16.35
C ILE A 183 8.74 16.62 -15.77
N GLU A 184 9.78 16.58 -16.58
CA GLU A 184 11.15 16.27 -16.13
C GLU A 184 11.64 17.30 -15.10
N ASN A 185 11.47 18.59 -15.37
CA ASN A 185 11.80 19.66 -14.42
C ASN A 185 10.97 19.56 -13.14
N LEU A 186 9.67 19.34 -13.26
CA LEU A 186 8.79 19.11 -12.11
C LEU A 186 9.25 17.88 -11.29
N SER A 187 9.57 16.78 -11.98
CA SER A 187 10.05 15.55 -11.36
C SER A 187 11.34 15.78 -10.58
N THR A 188 12.26 16.53 -11.11
CA THR A 188 13.52 16.86 -10.43
C THR A 188 13.25 17.59 -9.10
N ILE A 189 12.34 18.58 -9.11
CA ILE A 189 11.96 19.29 -7.89
C ILE A 189 11.28 18.36 -6.89
N VAL A 190 10.34 17.53 -7.35
CA VAL A 190 9.63 16.54 -6.50
C VAL A 190 10.62 15.58 -5.85
N LEU A 191 11.57 15.04 -6.62
CA LEU A 191 12.55 14.06 -6.16
C LEU A 191 13.56 14.64 -5.18
N GLN A 192 14.00 15.89 -5.39
CA GLN A 192 14.86 16.61 -4.42
C GLN A 192 14.15 16.75 -3.07
N ASN A 193 12.90 17.20 -3.06
CA ASN A 193 12.13 17.35 -1.83
C ASN A 193 11.84 15.99 -1.17
N LEU A 194 11.65 14.92 -1.96
CA LEU A 194 11.49 13.57 -1.44
C LEU A 194 12.76 13.09 -0.72
N GLY A 195 13.94 13.31 -1.33
CA GLY A 195 15.24 12.99 -0.71
C GLY A 195 15.46 13.77 0.59
N GLU A 196 15.11 15.06 0.60
CA GLU A 196 15.19 15.89 1.81
C GLU A 196 14.21 15.41 2.89
N ALA A 197 13.02 14.95 2.51
CA ALA A 197 12.06 14.38 3.46
C ALA A 197 12.55 13.08 4.08
N PHE A 198 13.25 12.22 3.33
CA PHE A 198 13.84 10.98 3.83
C PHE A 198 15.12 11.19 4.65
N SER A 199 15.79 12.32 4.52
CA SER A 199 17.09 12.61 5.14
C SER A 199 17.21 12.28 6.65
N PRO A 200 16.18 12.49 7.50
CA PRO A 200 16.25 12.12 8.92
C PRO A 200 16.25 10.62 9.20
N VAL A 201 15.75 9.84 8.25
CA VAL A 201 15.65 8.36 8.34
C VAL A 201 16.87 7.74 7.71
N ALA A 202 17.12 8.08 6.46
CA ALA A 202 18.25 7.61 5.68
C ALA A 202 18.65 8.68 4.64
N PRO A 203 19.94 8.91 4.42
CA PRO A 203 20.42 9.82 3.39
C PRO A 203 20.21 9.17 2.01
N LEU A 204 19.03 9.36 1.44
CA LEU A 204 18.65 8.82 0.13
C LEU A 204 18.62 9.93 -0.90
N GLU A 205 19.08 9.62 -2.10
CA GLU A 205 18.98 10.47 -3.27
C GLU A 205 18.09 9.80 -4.31
N PHE A 206 17.10 10.53 -4.80
CA PHE A 206 16.18 10.04 -5.84
C PHE A 206 16.51 10.73 -7.15
N VAL A 207 16.90 9.94 -8.15
CA VAL A 207 17.34 10.42 -9.45
C VAL A 207 16.32 10.03 -10.53
N TYR A 208 15.92 11.03 -11.33
CA TYR A 208 15.12 10.82 -12.51
C TYR A 208 15.89 9.94 -13.51
N GLU A 209 15.34 8.81 -13.90
CA GLU A 209 15.96 7.90 -14.87
C GLU A 209 15.38 8.12 -16.27
N ARG A 210 14.07 7.93 -16.41
CA ARG A 210 13.34 8.08 -17.66
C ARG A 210 11.85 8.25 -17.45
N MET A 211 11.19 8.81 -18.46
CA MET A 211 9.73 8.92 -18.50
C MET A 211 9.16 8.05 -19.62
N GLU A 212 8.17 7.25 -19.26
CA GLU A 212 7.40 6.41 -20.15
C GLU A 212 5.93 6.86 -20.19
N THR A 213 5.23 6.47 -21.23
CA THR A 213 3.78 6.72 -21.38
C THR A 213 2.96 5.44 -21.38
N ASN A 214 3.64 4.30 -21.53
CA ASN A 214 3.03 2.98 -21.54
C ASN A 214 3.45 2.21 -20.29
N PRO A 215 2.50 1.76 -19.44
CA PRO A 215 2.80 1.01 -18.22
C PRO A 215 3.64 -0.25 -18.45
N ARG A 216 3.53 -0.88 -19.59
CA ARG A 216 4.28 -2.10 -19.91
C ARG A 216 5.81 -1.89 -19.96
N PHE A 217 6.26 -0.68 -20.18
CA PHE A 217 7.69 -0.34 -20.21
C PHE A 217 8.24 0.15 -18.87
N THR A 218 7.38 0.20 -17.83
CA THR A 218 7.74 0.67 -16.50
C THR A 218 7.94 -0.47 -15.50
N ALA A 219 8.37 -1.65 -15.96
CA ALA A 219 8.65 -2.77 -15.07
C ALA A 219 9.84 -2.45 -14.15
N ILE A 220 9.53 -1.94 -12.94
CA ILE A 220 10.51 -1.63 -11.88
C ILE A 220 10.74 -2.81 -10.94
N THR A 221 9.77 -3.73 -10.88
CA THR A 221 9.78 -4.92 -10.04
C THR A 221 8.98 -6.04 -10.71
N ARG A 222 8.95 -7.22 -10.09
CA ARG A 222 8.11 -8.33 -10.59
C ARG A 222 6.63 -7.98 -10.40
N GLU A 223 5.80 -8.44 -11.30
CA GLU A 223 4.36 -8.16 -11.32
C GLU A 223 3.62 -8.59 -10.04
N GLU A 224 4.08 -9.66 -9.40
CA GLU A 224 3.52 -10.23 -8.19
C GLU A 224 3.94 -9.49 -6.91
N ASN A 225 4.99 -8.66 -7.00
CA ASN A 225 5.54 -7.98 -5.85
C ASN A 225 4.57 -6.93 -5.31
N ALA A 226 4.58 -6.82 -4.01
CA ALA A 226 3.84 -5.81 -3.31
C ALA A 226 4.56 -4.47 -3.31
N CYS A 227 3.77 -3.44 -3.44
CA CYS A 227 4.22 -2.06 -3.44
C CYS A 227 3.37 -1.24 -2.47
N ILE A 228 3.99 -0.25 -1.87
CA ILE A 228 3.28 0.82 -1.18
C ILE A 228 2.92 1.87 -2.22
N LEU A 229 1.65 2.15 -2.34
CA LEU A 229 1.12 3.21 -3.18
C LEU A 229 0.75 4.40 -2.31
N VAL A 230 1.43 5.52 -2.53
CA VAL A 230 1.14 6.79 -1.88
C VAL A 230 0.55 7.73 -2.90
N SER A 231 -0.62 8.26 -2.64
CA SER A 231 -1.28 9.27 -3.46
C SER A 231 -1.21 10.65 -2.81
N VAL A 232 -0.68 11.60 -3.54
CA VAL A 232 -0.51 13.00 -3.14
C VAL A 232 -1.33 13.87 -4.06
N ARG A 233 -2.24 14.64 -3.49
CA ARG A 233 -3.10 15.58 -4.22
C ARG A 233 -2.43 16.94 -4.28
N LEU A 234 -2.35 17.48 -5.49
CA LEU A 234 -1.87 18.83 -5.73
C LEU A 234 -3.03 19.69 -6.24
N THR A 235 -3.18 20.85 -5.64
CA THR A 235 -4.14 21.87 -6.08
C THR A 235 -3.37 23.13 -6.46
N ILE A 236 -3.43 23.51 -7.73
CA ILE A 236 -2.76 24.70 -8.28
C ILE A 236 -3.84 25.60 -8.87
N GLU A 237 -4.05 26.81 -8.31
CA GLU A 237 -5.09 27.75 -8.74
C GLU A 237 -6.49 27.13 -8.94
N GLY A 238 -6.90 26.22 -8.03
CA GLY A 238 -8.18 25.53 -8.10
C GLY A 238 -8.26 24.39 -9.12
N ARG A 239 -7.12 23.99 -9.69
CA ARG A 239 -6.99 22.78 -10.53
C ARG A 239 -6.37 21.69 -9.71
N GLU A 240 -7.05 20.56 -9.65
CA GLU A 240 -6.59 19.40 -8.88
C GLU A 240 -6.00 18.32 -9.79
N GLY A 241 -5.01 17.62 -9.27
CA GLY A 241 -4.45 16.45 -9.87
C GLY A 241 -3.65 15.62 -8.87
N LEU A 242 -3.36 14.39 -9.21
CA LEU A 242 -2.71 13.43 -8.32
C LEU A 242 -1.31 13.07 -8.83
N ILE A 243 -0.40 12.90 -7.87
CA ILE A 243 0.88 12.21 -8.05
C ILE A 243 0.81 10.93 -7.24
N TYR A 244 1.19 9.84 -7.85
CA TYR A 244 1.30 8.55 -7.17
C TYR A 244 2.76 8.14 -7.06
N PHE A 245 3.15 7.66 -5.89
CA PHE A 245 4.45 7.04 -5.66
C PHE A 245 4.21 5.56 -5.39
N CYS A 246 4.66 4.71 -6.31
CA CYS A 246 4.61 3.27 -6.17
C CYS A 246 6.01 2.78 -5.78
N MET A 247 6.16 2.38 -4.52
CA MET A 247 7.41 1.96 -3.91
C MET A 247 7.36 0.46 -3.59
N PRO A 248 8.14 -0.38 -4.29
CA PRO A 248 8.21 -1.80 -3.95
C PRO A 248 8.75 -2.02 -2.54
N TYR A 249 8.16 -2.95 -1.78
CA TYR A 249 8.67 -3.31 -0.45
C TYR A 249 10.11 -3.81 -0.50
N ALA A 250 10.48 -4.54 -1.57
CA ALA A 250 11.85 -4.99 -1.78
C ALA A 250 12.85 -3.83 -1.87
N THR A 251 12.45 -2.70 -2.47
CA THR A 251 13.30 -1.50 -2.55
C THR A 251 13.45 -0.83 -1.19
N LEU A 252 12.44 -0.88 -0.32
CA LEU A 252 12.46 -0.29 1.02
C LEU A 252 13.06 -1.21 2.08
N GLU A 253 13.34 -2.49 1.77
CA GLU A 253 13.84 -3.48 2.72
C GLU A 253 15.10 -3.02 3.49
N PRO A 254 16.11 -2.36 2.86
CA PRO A 254 17.30 -1.92 3.58
C PRO A 254 17.02 -0.89 4.70
N ILE A 255 15.93 -0.14 4.59
CA ILE A 255 15.54 0.89 5.58
C ILE A 255 14.30 0.50 6.39
N ARG A 256 13.81 -0.74 6.22
CA ARG A 256 12.56 -1.21 6.83
C ARG A 256 12.54 -1.06 8.35
N GLU A 257 13.61 -1.45 9.03
CA GLU A 257 13.70 -1.33 10.49
C GLU A 257 13.51 0.13 10.96
N GLN A 258 14.05 1.08 10.20
CA GLN A 258 13.92 2.50 10.50
C GLN A 258 12.49 3.00 10.21
N LEU A 259 11.85 2.46 9.19
CA LEU A 259 10.47 2.81 8.83
C LEU A 259 9.42 2.23 9.80
N LEU A 260 9.75 1.14 10.49
CA LEU A 260 8.89 0.51 11.51
C LEU A 260 8.95 1.19 12.88
N GLN A 261 10.00 1.96 13.16
CA GLN A 261 10.18 2.63 14.44
C GLN A 261 9.11 3.70 14.65
N GLN A 262 8.20 3.50 15.60
CA GLN A 262 7.19 4.49 16.00
C GLN A 262 7.77 5.71 16.72
N SER A 263 8.98 5.61 17.25
CA SER A 263 9.59 6.63 18.14
C SER A 263 10.34 7.74 17.40
N MET A 264 10.16 7.89 16.10
CA MET A 264 10.88 8.95 15.36
C MET A 264 10.41 10.38 15.67
N GLY A 265 9.29 10.55 16.40
CA GLY A 265 8.87 11.87 16.87
C GLY A 265 9.95 12.62 17.66
N GLU A 266 10.82 11.90 18.37
CA GLU A 266 11.96 12.49 19.07
C GLU A 266 13.10 12.88 18.10
N LYS A 267 13.34 12.14 17.03
CA LYS A 267 14.41 12.46 16.05
C LYS A 267 14.02 13.56 15.07
N PHE A 268 12.74 13.66 14.69
CA PHE A 268 12.24 14.76 13.85
C PHE A 268 12.23 16.11 14.56
N GLY A 269 12.24 16.11 15.93
CA GLY A 269 12.39 17.28 16.75
C GLY A 269 13.83 17.55 17.24
N HIS A 270 14.78 16.68 16.94
CA HIS A 270 16.17 16.87 17.30
C HIS A 270 16.80 17.94 16.40
N ASP A 271 16.80 19.15 16.95
CA ASP A 271 17.54 20.26 16.37
C ASP A 271 19.03 19.97 16.62
N ASN A 272 19.75 19.48 15.60
CA ASN A 272 21.20 19.22 15.67
C ASN A 272 21.99 20.47 16.12
N ILE A 273 21.39 21.66 15.94
CA ILE A 273 21.95 22.93 16.41
C ILE A 273 21.90 22.98 17.94
N TRP A 274 20.80 22.51 18.56
CA TRP A 274 20.64 22.50 20.01
C TRP A 274 21.53 21.45 20.67
N GLU A 275 21.64 20.26 20.08
CA GLU A 275 22.51 19.18 20.54
C GLU A 275 23.98 19.63 20.51
N ASN A 276 24.44 20.20 19.40
CA ASN A 276 25.80 20.73 19.26
C ASN A 276 26.06 21.89 20.23
N HIS A 277 25.06 22.75 20.47
CA HIS A 277 25.19 23.85 21.44
C HIS A 277 25.27 23.32 22.87
N MET A 278 24.46 22.33 23.24
CA MET A 278 24.49 21.67 24.53
C MET A 278 25.81 20.94 24.76
N ALA A 279 26.27 20.17 23.78
CA ALA A 279 27.57 19.49 23.82
C ALA A 279 28.69 20.50 24.03
N ALA A 280 28.72 21.58 23.24
CA ALA A 280 29.72 22.65 23.39
C ALA A 280 29.67 23.35 24.74
N THR A 281 28.50 23.51 25.34
CA THR A 281 28.31 24.11 26.65
C THR A 281 28.74 23.16 27.77
N LEU A 282 28.42 21.85 27.64
CA LEU A 282 28.89 20.82 28.57
C LEU A 282 30.42 20.69 28.58
N TYR A 283 31.07 20.70 27.41
CA TYR A 283 32.54 20.68 27.33
C TYR A 283 33.19 21.91 27.95
N LYS A 284 32.53 23.05 28.01
CA LYS A 284 33.01 24.28 28.63
C LYS A 284 32.69 24.37 30.12
N SER A 285 31.82 23.49 30.65
CA SER A 285 31.42 23.51 32.05
C SER A 285 32.54 22.93 32.94
N HIS A 286 32.84 23.61 34.04
CA HIS A 286 33.80 23.17 35.04
C HIS A 286 33.06 22.54 36.21
N VAL A 287 33.31 21.26 36.52
CA VAL A 287 32.76 20.56 37.68
C VAL A 287 33.81 20.48 38.75
N LYS A 288 33.52 20.97 39.95
CA LYS A 288 34.37 20.78 41.13
C LYS A 288 34.11 19.43 41.76
N ILE A 289 35.07 18.54 41.72
CA ILE A 289 34.99 17.24 42.39
C ILE A 289 35.73 17.37 43.74
N LYS A 290 35.02 17.07 44.84
CA LYS A 290 35.59 16.98 46.17
C LYS A 290 35.69 15.50 46.58
N ALA A 291 36.92 14.98 46.60
CA ALA A 291 37.19 13.65 47.13
C ALA A 291 37.39 13.77 48.67
N VAL A 292 36.63 13.06 49.45
CA VAL A 292 36.85 12.92 50.92
C VAL A 292 37.54 11.57 51.06
N LEU A 293 38.82 11.62 51.43
CA LEU A 293 39.55 10.45 51.88
C LEU A 293 39.20 10.24 53.34
N ALA A 294 38.62 9.10 53.66
CA ALA A 294 38.41 8.70 55.07
C ALA A 294 39.76 8.45 55.72
N GLU A 295 39.95 9.02 56.91
CA GLU A 295 41.08 8.70 57.83
C GLU A 295 40.90 7.29 58.39
#